data_d081fa64712a8addaecadc752a176418
#
_entry.id   d081fa64712a8addaecadc752a176418
#
_cell.length_a   1.000
_cell.length_b   1.000
_cell.length_c   1.000
_cell.angle_alpha   90.00
_cell.angle_beta   90.00
_cell.angle_gamma   90.00
#
_symmetry.space_group_name_H-M   'P 1'
#
loop_
_entity.id
_entity.type
_entity.pdbx_description
1 polymer ?
#
loop_
_entity_poly.entity_id
_entity_poly.type
_entity_poly.pdbx_seq_one_letter_code
_entity_poly.pdbx_strand_id
1 'polypeptide(L)'
;YFKVYVKIHNIKNLKASTYDLKKSMSLPSIINTLVEGNNYNPNTIKLTFKEGKRVTDYIALIADNTNNTKEEVEKVFADKKYLNELITKYWFLTDEILNSEIYYPLEGYLFPDTYYFNDKDVTVSKIIETMLDEMKNKLNDYKNKINNSQMTTHEILTLASIIEKEGKTGDFKDISSVFHNRLNISMKLQSCATSYYGLGLEFTDVGIATAEMMNSQNPYNTYIVPALPVGPISMPSLNAIEAAINPKNTNNLYFISDNEGKTYFFETAKEHADKKNELIAAGKWER
;
A
#
# COMPACT_ATOMS: atom_id res chain seq x y z
N TYR A 1 -40.45 16.40 -16.89
CA TYR A 1 -40.30 15.89 -15.50
C TYR A 1 -39.48 16.84 -14.62
N PHE A 2 -38.26 17.29 -15.00
CA PHE A 2 -37.39 18.15 -14.22
C PHE A 2 -38.09 19.45 -13.74
N LYS A 3 -38.64 20.24 -14.66
CA LYS A 3 -39.33 21.50 -14.32
C LYS A 3 -40.53 21.29 -13.38
N VAL A 4 -41.27 20.19 -13.55
CA VAL A 4 -42.43 19.84 -12.72
C VAL A 4 -41.96 19.49 -11.31
N TYR A 5 -40.91 18.67 -11.17
CA TYR A 5 -40.35 18.31 -9.87
C TYR A 5 -39.85 19.53 -9.11
N VAL A 6 -39.06 20.39 -9.77
CA VAL A 6 -38.52 21.63 -9.15
C VAL A 6 -39.65 22.53 -8.63
N LYS A 7 -40.75 22.65 -9.42
CA LYS A 7 -41.92 23.47 -9.05
C LYS A 7 -42.71 22.86 -7.89
N ILE A 8 -42.95 21.53 -7.89
CA ILE A 8 -43.68 20.83 -6.82
C ILE A 8 -42.92 20.91 -5.49
N HIS A 9 -41.61 20.75 -5.52
CA HIS A 9 -40.77 20.76 -4.34
C HIS A 9 -40.27 22.17 -3.97
N ASN A 10 -40.73 23.23 -4.63
CA ASN A 10 -40.38 24.64 -4.39
C ASN A 10 -38.89 24.90 -4.34
N ILE A 11 -38.11 24.28 -5.21
CA ILE A 11 -36.65 24.40 -5.24
C ILE A 11 -36.28 25.72 -5.94
N LYS A 12 -35.60 26.63 -5.20
CA LYS A 12 -35.29 27.98 -5.71
C LYS A 12 -33.80 28.24 -5.91
N ASN A 13 -32.93 27.36 -5.43
CA ASN A 13 -31.48 27.63 -5.29
C ASN A 13 -30.63 26.84 -6.30
N LEU A 14 -31.18 26.60 -7.50
CA LEU A 14 -30.37 25.95 -8.54
C LEU A 14 -29.24 26.90 -8.94
N LYS A 15 -28.00 26.45 -8.80
CA LYS A 15 -26.82 27.21 -9.18
C LYS A 15 -26.47 27.00 -10.64
N ALA A 16 -26.19 28.08 -11.37
CA ALA A 16 -25.72 28.00 -12.75
C ALA A 16 -24.24 27.65 -12.77
N SER A 17 -23.87 26.50 -13.33
CA SER A 17 -22.53 26.04 -13.51
C SER A 17 -22.44 24.90 -14.51
N THR A 18 -21.26 24.35 -14.76
CA THR A 18 -21.06 23.10 -15.46
C THR A 18 -21.03 21.95 -14.46
N TYR A 19 -21.73 20.87 -14.75
CA TYR A 19 -21.87 19.73 -13.85
C TYR A 19 -21.54 18.43 -14.55
N ASP A 20 -20.84 17.53 -13.88
CA ASP A 20 -20.67 16.14 -14.32
C ASP A 20 -21.88 15.32 -13.88
N LEU A 21 -22.83 15.10 -14.79
CA LEU A 21 -24.04 14.32 -14.56
C LEU A 21 -23.97 12.98 -15.27
N LYS A 22 -24.15 11.89 -14.51
CA LYS A 22 -24.18 10.53 -15.07
C LYS A 22 -25.60 10.13 -15.47
N LYS A 23 -25.73 9.38 -16.57
CA LYS A 23 -27.04 8.84 -17.03
C LYS A 23 -27.73 7.96 -15.99
N SER A 24 -27.01 7.39 -15.04
CA SER A 24 -27.53 6.57 -13.95
C SER A 24 -28.06 7.36 -12.76
N MET A 25 -27.86 8.68 -12.70
CA MET A 25 -28.33 9.51 -11.58
C MET A 25 -29.83 9.63 -11.57
N SER A 26 -30.44 9.53 -10.38
CA SER A 26 -31.86 9.81 -10.18
C SER A 26 -32.14 11.32 -10.28
N LEU A 27 -33.38 11.70 -10.63
CA LEU A 27 -33.78 13.10 -10.71
C LEU A 27 -33.54 13.89 -9.39
N PRO A 28 -33.84 13.33 -8.19
CA PRO A 28 -33.50 13.98 -6.93
C PRO A 28 -32.00 14.20 -6.77
N SER A 29 -31.17 13.21 -7.14
CA SER A 29 -29.70 13.31 -7.05
C SER A 29 -29.15 14.42 -7.97
N ILE A 30 -29.64 14.51 -9.21
CA ILE A 30 -29.29 15.59 -10.14
C ILE A 30 -29.65 16.96 -9.53
N ILE A 31 -30.83 17.10 -8.97
CA ILE A 31 -31.29 18.36 -8.39
C ILE A 31 -30.45 18.74 -7.17
N ASN A 32 -30.15 17.81 -6.31
CA ASN A 32 -29.27 18.05 -5.16
C ASN A 32 -27.88 18.55 -5.62
N THR A 33 -27.28 17.91 -6.63
CA THR A 33 -26.02 18.36 -7.23
C THR A 33 -26.11 19.80 -7.73
N LEU A 34 -27.23 20.19 -8.38
CA LEU A 34 -27.45 21.54 -8.87
C LEU A 34 -27.67 22.56 -7.74
N VAL A 35 -28.30 22.16 -6.64
CA VAL A 35 -28.51 23.02 -5.44
C VAL A 35 -27.21 23.19 -4.66
N GLU A 36 -26.44 22.14 -4.44
CA GLU A 36 -25.16 22.16 -3.77
C GLU A 36 -24.13 22.99 -4.54
N GLY A 37 -24.23 22.97 -5.87
CA GLY A 37 -23.36 23.78 -6.73
C GLY A 37 -21.96 23.20 -6.88
N ASN A 38 -21.83 21.87 -6.90
CA ASN A 38 -20.59 21.19 -7.25
C ASN A 38 -20.21 21.55 -8.68
N ASN A 39 -19.24 22.42 -8.82
CA ASN A 39 -18.78 22.91 -10.13
C ASN A 39 -17.93 21.83 -10.77
N TYR A 40 -18.28 21.46 -12.01
CA TYR A 40 -17.37 20.73 -12.88
C TYR A 40 -16.14 21.61 -13.13
N ASN A 41 -14.97 21.13 -12.72
CA ASN A 41 -13.71 21.75 -13.07
C ASN A 41 -13.08 20.97 -14.24
N PRO A 42 -12.99 21.53 -15.45
CA PRO A 42 -12.42 20.84 -16.60
C PRO A 42 -10.91 20.55 -16.44
N ASN A 43 -10.26 21.24 -15.53
CA ASN A 43 -8.83 21.05 -15.25
C ASN A 43 -8.56 19.95 -14.21
N THR A 44 -9.61 19.41 -13.57
CA THR A 44 -9.46 18.35 -12.56
C THR A 44 -8.65 17.19 -13.12
N ILE A 45 -7.56 16.88 -12.47
CA ILE A 45 -6.76 15.68 -12.76
C ILE A 45 -7.11 14.54 -11.81
N LYS A 46 -6.96 13.34 -12.32
CA LYS A 46 -7.15 12.08 -11.58
C LYS A 46 -5.83 11.33 -11.51
N LEU A 47 -5.33 11.10 -10.30
CA LEU A 47 -4.15 10.28 -10.06
C LEU A 47 -4.57 8.97 -9.38
N THR A 48 -4.22 7.82 -9.96
CA THR A 48 -4.51 6.49 -9.39
C THR A 48 -3.22 5.83 -8.95
N PHE A 49 -3.03 5.76 -7.65
CA PHE A 49 -1.90 5.12 -7.00
C PHE A 49 -2.25 3.68 -6.65
N LYS A 50 -1.55 2.72 -7.25
CA LYS A 50 -1.86 1.30 -7.12
C LYS A 50 -1.17 0.70 -5.90
N GLU A 51 -1.86 -0.27 -5.27
CA GLU A 51 -1.32 -1.13 -4.21
C GLU A 51 -0.07 -1.89 -4.67
N GLY A 52 0.80 -2.24 -3.74
CA GLY A 52 2.03 -3.00 -4.00
C GLY A 52 3.10 -2.27 -4.83
N LYS A 53 2.88 -0.99 -5.16
CA LYS A 53 3.85 -0.13 -5.84
C LYS A 53 4.79 0.54 -4.85
N ARG A 54 5.98 0.95 -5.33
CA ARG A 54 7.00 1.64 -4.52
C ARG A 54 6.83 3.15 -4.57
N VAL A 55 7.46 3.85 -3.64
CA VAL A 55 7.57 5.33 -3.68
C VAL A 55 8.10 5.82 -5.03
N THR A 56 9.06 5.13 -5.62
CA THR A 56 9.62 5.48 -6.94
C THR A 56 8.58 5.46 -8.05
N ASP A 57 7.65 4.50 -8.04
CA ASP A 57 6.51 4.49 -8.97
C ASP A 57 5.58 5.68 -8.76
N TYR A 58 5.36 6.06 -7.49
CA TYR A 58 4.50 7.20 -7.13
C TYR A 58 5.14 8.53 -7.52
N ILE A 59 6.45 8.69 -7.32
CA ILE A 59 7.22 9.85 -7.79
C ILE A 59 7.08 10.00 -9.30
N ALA A 60 7.28 8.92 -10.06
CA ALA A 60 7.13 8.94 -11.51
C ALA A 60 5.69 9.29 -11.92
N LEU A 61 4.67 8.68 -11.28
CA LEU A 61 3.26 8.97 -11.56
C LEU A 61 2.91 10.45 -11.33
N ILE A 62 3.43 11.06 -10.26
CA ILE A 62 3.21 12.48 -9.95
C ILE A 62 3.87 13.35 -11.03
N ALA A 63 5.13 13.10 -11.35
CA ALA A 63 5.86 13.87 -12.34
C ALA A 63 5.24 13.78 -13.75
N ASP A 64 4.78 12.59 -14.14
CA ASP A 64 4.20 12.36 -15.47
C ASP A 64 2.81 13.02 -15.64
N ASN A 65 2.09 13.30 -14.55
CA ASN A 65 0.68 13.74 -14.60
C ASN A 65 0.42 15.13 -14.02
N THR A 66 1.45 15.79 -13.46
CA THR A 66 1.37 17.15 -12.90
C THR A 66 2.42 18.05 -13.55
N ASN A 67 2.44 19.32 -13.17
CA ASN A 67 3.47 20.27 -13.62
C ASN A 67 4.74 20.24 -12.72
N ASN A 68 4.82 19.33 -11.75
CA ASN A 68 6.02 19.13 -10.94
C ASN A 68 7.05 18.27 -11.69
N THR A 69 8.30 18.66 -11.75
CA THR A 69 9.36 17.81 -12.30
C THR A 69 9.70 16.66 -11.35
N LYS A 70 10.33 15.61 -11.86
CA LYS A 70 10.74 14.47 -11.04
C LYS A 70 11.67 14.89 -9.90
N GLU A 71 12.60 15.79 -10.19
CA GLU A 71 13.56 16.32 -9.22
C GLU A 71 12.87 17.11 -8.10
N GLU A 72 11.83 17.89 -8.43
CA GLU A 72 11.02 18.60 -7.44
C GLU A 72 10.25 17.62 -6.54
N VAL A 73 9.68 16.56 -7.11
CA VAL A 73 8.99 15.52 -6.35
C VAL A 73 9.97 14.82 -5.41
N GLU A 74 11.10 14.33 -5.92
CA GLU A 74 12.14 13.66 -5.13
C GLU A 74 12.65 14.53 -3.98
N LYS A 75 12.85 15.83 -4.24
CA LYS A 75 13.29 16.80 -3.22
C LYS A 75 12.31 16.91 -2.06
N VAL A 76 10.99 16.93 -2.33
CA VAL A 76 9.97 17.01 -1.26
C VAL A 76 9.95 15.71 -0.45
N PHE A 77 10.07 14.55 -1.10
CA PHE A 77 10.12 13.25 -0.42
C PHE A 77 11.36 13.08 0.47
N ALA A 78 12.46 13.79 0.17
CA ALA A 78 13.71 13.74 0.92
C ALA A 78 13.88 14.91 1.92
N ASP A 79 12.94 15.88 1.96
CA ASP A 79 13.05 17.06 2.82
C ASP A 79 12.83 16.68 4.29
N LYS A 80 13.93 16.62 5.05
CA LYS A 80 13.90 16.28 6.48
C LYS A 80 13.05 17.22 7.31
N LYS A 81 12.97 18.52 6.98
CA LYS A 81 12.14 19.47 7.71
C LYS A 81 10.67 19.12 7.50
N TYR A 82 10.28 18.91 6.26
CA TYR A 82 8.91 18.51 5.91
C TYR A 82 8.53 17.16 6.54
N LEU A 83 9.42 16.16 6.51
CA LEU A 83 9.20 14.88 7.17
C LEU A 83 8.96 15.02 8.68
N ASN A 84 9.72 15.88 9.38
CA ASN A 84 9.49 16.15 10.80
C ASN A 84 8.14 16.86 11.06
N GLU A 85 7.71 17.76 10.15
CA GLU A 85 6.38 18.37 10.23
C GLU A 85 5.28 17.30 10.08
N LEU A 86 5.43 16.35 9.16
CA LEU A 86 4.50 15.22 8.97
C LEU A 86 4.47 14.31 10.20
N ILE A 87 5.60 13.97 10.80
CA ILE A 87 5.69 13.17 12.04
C ILE A 87 4.87 13.85 13.16
N THR A 88 4.97 15.15 13.29
CA THR A 88 4.19 15.91 14.29
C THR A 88 2.68 15.89 14.00
N LYS A 89 2.29 15.84 12.71
CA LYS A 89 0.91 15.94 12.26
C LYS A 89 0.16 14.59 12.30
N TYR A 90 0.86 13.50 12.01
CA TYR A 90 0.25 12.17 11.83
C TYR A 90 0.71 11.19 12.90
N TRP A 91 -0.20 10.74 13.75
CA TRP A 91 0.04 9.86 14.90
C TRP A 91 0.72 8.52 14.56
N PHE A 92 0.61 8.07 13.31
CA PHE A 92 1.16 6.81 12.82
C PHE A 92 2.54 6.96 12.16
N LEU A 93 3.03 8.20 11.99
CA LEU A 93 4.40 8.49 11.58
C LEU A 93 5.26 8.71 12.83
N THR A 94 6.42 8.08 12.87
CA THR A 94 7.39 8.20 13.97
C THR A 94 8.77 8.49 13.42
N ASP A 95 9.73 8.77 14.30
CA ASP A 95 11.13 9.00 13.94
C ASP A 95 11.78 7.77 13.27
N GLU A 96 11.16 6.60 13.35
CA GLU A 96 11.61 5.39 12.66
C GLU A 96 11.78 5.60 11.16
N ILE A 97 10.92 6.42 10.51
CA ILE A 97 11.03 6.73 9.08
C ILE A 97 12.30 7.52 8.72
N LEU A 98 12.97 8.13 9.70
CA LEU A 98 14.20 8.92 9.52
C LEU A 98 15.48 8.07 9.71
N ASN A 99 15.35 6.78 9.95
CA ASN A 99 16.51 5.87 10.04
C ASN A 99 17.33 5.96 8.74
N SER A 100 18.63 6.16 8.88
CA SER A 100 19.56 6.36 7.75
C SER A 100 19.69 5.17 6.80
N GLU A 101 19.25 3.98 7.22
CA GLU A 101 19.22 2.78 6.38
C GLU A 101 17.95 2.67 5.53
N ILE A 102 16.93 3.51 5.78
CA ILE A 102 15.71 3.56 4.98
C ILE A 102 15.95 4.32 3.68
N TYR A 103 15.61 3.71 2.57
CA TYR A 103 15.80 4.31 1.23
C TYR A 103 14.81 5.45 0.95
N TYR A 104 13.54 5.25 1.35
CA TYR A 104 12.46 6.22 1.16
C TYR A 104 11.60 6.33 2.44
N PRO A 105 11.67 7.46 3.16
CA PRO A 105 11.00 7.64 4.46
C PRO A 105 9.49 7.39 4.47
N LEU A 106 8.80 7.68 3.36
CA LEU A 106 7.34 7.51 3.24
C LEU A 106 6.93 6.20 2.53
N GLU A 107 7.87 5.28 2.27
CA GLU A 107 7.53 3.95 1.75
C GLU A 107 6.57 3.24 2.71
N GLY A 108 5.46 2.71 2.18
CA GLY A 108 4.45 2.01 2.97
C GLY A 108 3.42 2.91 3.69
N TYR A 109 3.59 4.23 3.67
CA TYR A 109 2.74 5.17 4.43
C TYR A 109 1.72 5.93 3.59
N LEU A 110 1.90 6.00 2.28
CA LEU A 110 0.99 6.72 1.38
C LEU A 110 -0.12 5.78 0.91
N PHE A 111 -1.36 6.01 1.35
CA PHE A 111 -2.45 5.07 1.06
C PHE A 111 -2.74 4.99 -0.45
N PRO A 112 -2.73 3.78 -1.04
CA PRO A 112 -3.05 3.58 -2.45
C PRO A 112 -4.55 3.77 -2.69
N ASP A 113 -4.90 4.74 -3.52
CA ASP A 113 -6.29 5.02 -3.95
C ASP A 113 -6.28 5.90 -5.21
N THR A 114 -7.45 6.31 -5.64
CA THR A 114 -7.64 7.30 -6.70
C THR A 114 -8.00 8.65 -6.10
N TYR A 115 -7.12 9.62 -6.32
CA TYR A 115 -7.27 10.99 -5.84
C TYR A 115 -7.58 11.97 -6.97
N TYR A 116 -8.35 13.01 -6.66
CA TYR A 116 -8.71 14.06 -7.59
C TYR A 116 -8.16 15.39 -7.09
N PHE A 117 -7.49 16.12 -7.99
CA PHE A 117 -6.93 17.44 -7.69
C PHE A 117 -7.46 18.46 -8.71
N ASN A 118 -7.55 19.72 -8.29
CA ASN A 118 -8.19 20.77 -9.10
C ASN A 118 -7.54 20.98 -10.48
N ASP A 119 -6.21 20.83 -10.55
CA ASP A 119 -5.43 21.01 -11.76
C ASP A 119 -4.04 20.36 -11.64
N LYS A 120 -3.22 20.51 -12.68
CA LYS A 120 -1.84 20.01 -12.72
C LYS A 120 -0.86 20.80 -11.87
N ASP A 121 -1.23 21.99 -11.39
CA ASP A 121 -0.36 22.85 -10.55
C ASP A 121 -0.43 22.43 -9.06
N VAL A 122 -1.11 21.32 -8.74
CA VAL A 122 -1.14 20.77 -7.38
C VAL A 122 0.26 20.53 -6.86
N THR A 123 0.55 21.04 -5.66
CA THR A 123 1.87 20.84 -5.03
C THR A 123 2.08 19.39 -4.59
N VAL A 124 3.32 18.93 -4.62
CA VAL A 124 3.72 17.60 -4.16
C VAL A 124 3.30 17.38 -2.70
N SER A 125 3.51 18.38 -1.83
CA SER A 125 3.10 18.31 -0.42
C SER A 125 1.59 18.10 -0.27
N LYS A 126 0.76 18.75 -1.11
CA LYS A 126 -0.69 18.55 -1.10
C LYS A 126 -1.08 17.11 -1.48
N ILE A 127 -0.39 16.53 -2.44
CA ILE A 127 -0.61 15.13 -2.85
C ILE A 127 -0.26 14.19 -1.70
N ILE A 128 0.95 14.34 -1.13
CA ILE A 128 1.43 13.53 0.00
C ILE A 128 0.47 13.63 1.19
N GLU A 129 0.10 14.84 1.59
CA GLU A 129 -0.81 15.04 2.72
C GLU A 129 -2.21 14.46 2.48
N THR A 130 -2.72 14.53 1.23
CA THR A 130 -4.00 13.91 0.89
C THR A 130 -3.94 12.39 1.05
N MET A 131 -2.83 11.76 0.66
CA MET A 131 -2.63 10.31 0.80
C MET A 131 -2.42 9.89 2.27
N LEU A 132 -1.72 10.73 3.05
CA LEU A 132 -1.54 10.52 4.50
C LEU A 132 -2.85 10.74 5.28
N ASP A 133 -3.67 11.70 4.89
CA ASP A 133 -5.00 11.90 5.48
C ASP A 133 -5.89 10.66 5.24
N GLU A 134 -5.82 10.05 4.05
CA GLU A 134 -6.55 8.82 3.76
C GLU A 134 -5.97 7.63 4.55
N MET A 135 -4.64 7.49 4.66
CA MET A 135 -4.02 6.48 5.53
C MET A 135 -4.51 6.65 6.98
N LYS A 136 -4.55 7.89 7.48
CA LYS A 136 -5.09 8.20 8.81
C LYS A 136 -6.53 7.73 8.97
N ASN A 137 -7.38 8.00 7.98
CA ASN A 137 -8.78 7.57 7.98
C ASN A 137 -8.88 6.04 8.07
N LYS A 138 -8.11 5.31 7.26
CA LYS A 138 -8.09 3.84 7.25
C LYS A 138 -7.56 3.26 8.57
N LEU A 139 -6.51 3.83 9.12
CA LEU A 139 -5.90 3.35 10.36
C LEU A 139 -6.69 3.70 11.63
N ASN A 140 -7.57 4.69 11.59
CA ASN A 140 -8.34 5.10 12.78
C ASN A 140 -9.17 3.96 13.38
N ASP A 141 -9.76 3.09 12.55
CA ASP A 141 -10.53 1.94 13.01
C ASP A 141 -9.66 0.87 13.71
N TYR A 142 -8.38 0.87 13.42
CA TYR A 142 -7.39 -0.07 13.97
C TYR A 142 -6.51 0.55 15.05
N LYS A 143 -6.63 1.86 15.34
CA LYS A 143 -5.75 2.60 16.24
C LYS A 143 -5.58 1.94 17.60
N ASN A 144 -6.69 1.51 18.22
CA ASN A 144 -6.63 0.84 19.52
C ASN A 144 -5.89 -0.50 19.46
N LYS A 145 -6.03 -1.25 18.37
CA LYS A 145 -5.31 -2.51 18.18
C LYS A 145 -3.82 -2.29 17.94
N ILE A 146 -3.48 -1.29 17.13
CA ILE A 146 -2.11 -0.89 16.87
C ILE A 146 -1.43 -0.45 18.17
N ASN A 147 -2.07 0.41 18.97
CA ASN A 147 -1.53 0.90 20.22
C ASN A 147 -1.34 -0.21 21.29
N ASN A 148 -2.13 -1.28 21.21
CA ASN A 148 -2.02 -2.43 22.11
C ASN A 148 -1.20 -3.59 21.51
N SER A 149 -0.66 -3.42 20.31
CA SER A 149 0.23 -4.39 19.68
C SER A 149 1.61 -4.36 20.33
N GLN A 150 2.33 -5.49 20.24
CA GLN A 150 3.76 -5.54 20.55
C GLN A 150 4.62 -4.94 19.44
N MET A 151 4.05 -4.79 18.23
CA MET A 151 4.69 -4.19 17.07
C MET A 151 4.37 -2.70 17.00
N THR A 152 5.36 -1.89 16.62
CA THR A 152 5.15 -0.47 16.31
C THR A 152 4.31 -0.31 15.04
N THR A 153 3.79 0.88 14.79
CA THR A 153 3.08 1.15 13.51
C THR A 153 4.01 0.95 12.31
N HIS A 154 5.29 1.29 12.46
CA HIS A 154 6.30 1.09 11.44
C HIS A 154 6.48 -0.40 11.11
N GLU A 155 6.60 -1.24 12.13
CA GLU A 155 6.72 -2.69 11.98
C GLU A 155 5.46 -3.32 11.35
N ILE A 156 4.26 -2.86 11.75
CA ILE A 156 2.99 -3.31 11.16
C ILE A 156 2.91 -2.97 9.67
N LEU A 157 3.27 -1.75 9.27
CA LEU A 157 3.26 -1.34 7.87
C LEU A 157 4.38 -2.03 7.09
N THR A 158 5.53 -2.27 7.70
CA THR A 158 6.61 -3.08 7.13
C THR A 158 6.13 -4.49 6.82
N LEU A 159 5.52 -5.17 7.79
CA LEU A 159 4.96 -6.51 7.60
C LEU A 159 3.84 -6.50 6.54
N ALA A 160 2.94 -5.52 6.58
CA ALA A 160 1.86 -5.38 5.60
C ALA A 160 2.41 -5.24 4.17
N SER A 161 3.49 -4.47 3.98
CA SER A 161 4.12 -4.30 2.68
C SER A 161 4.75 -5.59 2.13
N ILE A 162 5.24 -6.47 3.02
CA ILE A 162 5.74 -7.79 2.63
C ILE A 162 4.58 -8.71 2.26
N ILE A 163 3.53 -8.75 3.09
CA ILE A 163 2.31 -9.55 2.82
C ILE A 163 1.72 -9.17 1.45
N GLU A 164 1.63 -7.88 1.14
CA GLU A 164 1.14 -7.36 -0.15
C GLU A 164 1.92 -7.93 -1.34
N LYS A 165 3.22 -8.18 -1.18
CA LYS A 165 4.09 -8.69 -2.25
C LYS A 165 4.13 -10.20 -2.34
N GLU A 166 3.77 -10.92 -1.27
CA GLU A 166 3.90 -12.38 -1.20
C GLU A 166 2.63 -13.12 -1.61
N GLY A 167 1.46 -12.51 -1.59
CA GLY A 167 0.22 -13.24 -1.79
C GLY A 167 -0.89 -12.50 -2.50
N LYS A 168 -2.03 -13.17 -2.59
CA LYS A 168 -3.31 -12.59 -3.01
C LYS A 168 -4.13 -12.25 -1.78
N THR A 169 -5.06 -11.32 -1.92
CA THR A 169 -5.92 -10.84 -0.82
C THR A 169 -6.56 -11.97 0.00
N GLY A 170 -6.96 -13.09 -0.64
CA GLY A 170 -7.55 -14.24 0.03
C GLY A 170 -6.62 -14.97 1.00
N ASP A 171 -5.31 -14.89 0.78
CA ASP A 171 -4.27 -15.61 1.53
C ASP A 171 -3.57 -14.72 2.57
N PHE A 172 -3.81 -13.40 2.57
CA PHE A 172 -3.05 -12.44 3.38
C PHE A 172 -3.04 -12.78 4.88
N LYS A 173 -4.16 -13.21 5.46
CA LYS A 173 -4.23 -13.56 6.90
C LYS A 173 -3.48 -14.86 7.23
N ASP A 174 -3.43 -15.80 6.32
CA ASP A 174 -2.65 -17.04 6.45
C ASP A 174 -1.15 -16.76 6.31
N ILE A 175 -0.74 -15.95 5.30
CA ILE A 175 0.66 -15.51 5.12
C ILE A 175 1.12 -14.69 6.33
N SER A 176 0.27 -13.77 6.81
CA SER A 176 0.54 -13.01 8.03
C SER A 176 0.77 -13.91 9.24
N SER A 177 -0.05 -14.97 9.40
CA SER A 177 0.14 -15.96 10.45
C SER A 177 1.52 -16.62 10.38
N VAL A 178 1.97 -17.02 9.19
CA VAL A 178 3.31 -17.60 9.01
C VAL A 178 4.41 -16.63 9.44
N PHE A 179 4.31 -15.37 9.02
CA PHE A 179 5.32 -14.36 9.38
C PHE A 179 5.32 -14.05 10.88
N HIS A 180 4.16 -13.88 11.51
CA HIS A 180 4.07 -13.71 12.97
C HIS A 180 4.66 -14.91 13.71
N ASN A 181 4.35 -16.14 13.30
CA ASN A 181 4.90 -17.35 13.91
C ASN A 181 6.43 -17.41 13.79
N ARG A 182 6.97 -17.05 12.61
CA ARG A 182 8.43 -16.96 12.41
C ARG A 182 9.08 -15.90 13.29
N LEU A 183 8.50 -14.70 13.36
CA LEU A 183 8.99 -13.62 14.22
C LEU A 183 9.01 -14.04 15.69
N ASN A 184 7.95 -14.69 16.17
CA ASN A 184 7.83 -15.15 17.56
C ASN A 184 8.93 -16.15 17.99
N ILE A 185 9.49 -16.91 17.04
CA ILE A 185 10.57 -17.87 17.29
C ILE A 185 11.93 -17.40 16.76
N SER A 186 12.07 -16.12 16.39
CA SER A 186 13.27 -15.53 15.79
C SER A 186 13.74 -16.27 14.52
N MET A 187 12.80 -16.79 13.74
CA MET A 187 13.05 -17.41 12.45
C MET A 187 13.07 -16.34 11.35
N LYS A 188 14.02 -16.43 10.42
CA LYS A 188 14.13 -15.51 9.27
C LYS A 188 12.86 -15.56 8.41
N LEU A 189 12.38 -14.39 7.93
CA LEU A 189 11.20 -14.34 7.09
C LEU A 189 11.43 -14.91 5.70
N GLN A 190 12.64 -14.76 5.15
CA GLN A 190 13.06 -15.32 3.86
C GLN A 190 12.12 -14.94 2.69
N SER A 191 11.69 -13.67 2.67
CA SER A 191 10.90 -13.10 1.58
C SER A 191 11.81 -12.62 0.46
N CYS A 192 11.62 -13.13 -0.75
CA CYS A 192 12.37 -12.68 -1.92
C CYS A 192 12.09 -11.21 -2.23
N ALA A 193 10.87 -10.74 -1.99
CA ALA A 193 10.46 -9.35 -2.23
C ALA A 193 11.33 -8.35 -1.46
N THR A 194 11.75 -8.68 -0.24
CA THR A 194 12.62 -7.84 0.58
C THR A 194 14.04 -7.74 0.00
N SER A 195 14.57 -8.85 -0.53
CA SER A 195 15.89 -8.87 -1.18
C SER A 195 15.89 -8.07 -2.48
N TYR A 196 14.83 -8.20 -3.31
CA TYR A 196 14.69 -7.41 -4.53
C TYR A 196 14.62 -5.91 -4.23
N TYR A 197 13.79 -5.53 -3.24
CA TYR A 197 13.71 -4.12 -2.82
C TYR A 197 15.06 -3.58 -2.37
N GLY A 198 15.75 -4.31 -1.49
CA GLY A 198 17.05 -3.91 -0.96
C GLY A 198 18.15 -3.77 -2.02
N LEU A 199 18.02 -4.43 -3.17
CA LEU A 199 18.91 -4.33 -4.32
C LEU A 199 18.42 -3.34 -5.39
N GLY A 200 17.27 -2.68 -5.18
CA GLY A 200 16.68 -1.78 -6.18
C GLY A 200 16.15 -2.49 -7.43
N LEU A 201 15.88 -3.79 -7.34
CA LEU A 201 15.41 -4.62 -8.46
C LEU A 201 13.89 -4.79 -8.41
N GLU A 202 13.26 -4.95 -9.58
CA GLU A 202 11.88 -5.36 -9.69
C GLU A 202 11.78 -6.88 -9.86
N PHE A 203 10.72 -7.49 -9.31
CA PHE A 203 10.49 -8.92 -9.43
C PHE A 203 10.38 -9.39 -10.90
N THR A 204 9.77 -8.56 -11.74
CA THR A 204 9.60 -8.81 -13.18
C THR A 204 10.92 -8.86 -13.95
N ASP A 205 11.97 -8.22 -13.44
CA ASP A 205 13.26 -8.11 -14.13
C ASP A 205 14.16 -9.32 -13.86
N VAL A 206 13.93 -10.03 -12.77
CA VAL A 206 14.90 -11.02 -12.24
C VAL A 206 14.35 -12.45 -12.21
N GLY A 207 13.04 -12.64 -12.21
CA GLY A 207 12.40 -13.98 -12.13
C GLY A 207 12.62 -14.66 -10.78
N ILE A 208 13.76 -15.37 -10.62
CA ILE A 208 14.04 -16.17 -9.41
C ILE A 208 15.15 -15.52 -8.57
N ALA A 209 14.97 -15.51 -7.24
CA ALA A 209 16.02 -15.06 -6.34
C ALA A 209 17.27 -15.93 -6.47
N THR A 210 18.37 -15.33 -6.85
CA THR A 210 19.67 -16.00 -6.94
C THR A 210 20.32 -16.14 -5.56
N ALA A 211 21.28 -17.04 -5.43
CA ALA A 211 22.06 -17.19 -4.21
C ALA A 211 22.78 -15.87 -3.83
N GLU A 212 23.22 -15.08 -4.81
CA GLU A 212 23.85 -13.79 -4.59
C GLU A 212 22.86 -12.80 -3.94
N MET A 213 21.65 -12.73 -4.44
CA MET A 213 20.58 -11.89 -3.88
C MET A 213 20.23 -12.28 -2.45
N MET A 214 20.09 -13.58 -2.18
CA MET A 214 19.79 -14.10 -0.84
C MET A 214 20.91 -13.85 0.17
N ASN A 215 22.17 -13.70 -0.29
CA ASN A 215 23.33 -13.42 0.57
C ASN A 215 23.73 -11.93 0.58
N SER A 216 23.05 -11.06 -0.15
CA SER A 216 23.38 -9.64 -0.20
C SER A 216 23.25 -8.98 1.18
N GLN A 217 24.29 -8.19 1.54
CA GLN A 217 24.34 -7.49 2.82
C GLN A 217 23.62 -6.14 2.67
N ASN A 218 22.33 -6.13 2.98
CA ASN A 218 21.53 -4.89 3.01
C ASN A 218 20.46 -4.99 4.10
N PRO A 219 19.96 -3.85 4.64
CA PRO A 219 19.06 -3.81 5.79
C PRO A 219 17.65 -4.35 5.49
N TYR A 220 17.33 -4.60 4.23
CA TYR A 220 16.03 -5.16 3.82
C TYR A 220 16.07 -6.68 3.66
N ASN A 221 17.25 -7.31 3.60
CA ASN A 221 17.36 -8.74 3.27
C ASN A 221 16.96 -9.67 4.42
N THR A 222 15.72 -10.17 4.39
CA THR A 222 15.20 -11.10 5.41
C THR A 222 15.72 -12.55 5.29
N TYR A 223 16.63 -12.85 4.35
CA TYR A 223 17.39 -14.10 4.33
C TYR A 223 18.57 -14.07 5.31
N ILE A 224 19.04 -12.88 5.69
CA ILE A 224 20.16 -12.74 6.63
C ILE A 224 19.71 -12.21 7.99
N VAL A 225 18.67 -11.36 8.05
CA VAL A 225 18.15 -10.78 9.29
C VAL A 225 17.04 -11.64 9.86
N PRO A 226 17.10 -12.10 11.14
CA PRO A 226 16.02 -12.87 11.77
C PRO A 226 14.96 -11.95 12.40
N ALA A 227 14.53 -10.95 11.66
CA ALA A 227 13.56 -9.93 12.05
C ALA A 227 12.86 -9.36 10.82
N LEU A 228 12.02 -8.33 11.03
CA LEU A 228 11.56 -7.48 9.96
C LEU A 228 12.74 -6.70 9.34
N PRO A 229 12.64 -6.32 8.05
CA PRO A 229 13.58 -5.37 7.45
C PRO A 229 13.44 -3.99 8.11
N VAL A 230 14.37 -3.09 7.80
CA VAL A 230 14.43 -1.74 8.37
C VAL A 230 13.21 -0.87 8.09
N GLY A 231 12.40 -1.21 7.10
CA GLY A 231 11.19 -0.49 6.75
C GLY A 231 10.37 -1.16 5.65
N PRO A 232 9.22 -0.57 5.28
CA PRO A 232 8.34 -1.08 4.23
C PRO A 232 9.03 -1.16 2.87
N ILE A 233 8.51 -2.05 2.00
CA ILE A 233 9.06 -2.32 0.66
C ILE A 233 8.07 -2.00 -0.47
N SER A 234 6.87 -1.61 -0.13
CA SER A 234 5.80 -1.20 -1.07
C SER A 234 4.66 -0.52 -0.32
N MET A 235 3.73 0.09 -1.05
CA MET A 235 2.49 0.63 -0.49
C MET A 235 1.45 -0.48 -0.29
N PRO A 236 1.12 -0.86 0.96
CA PRO A 236 0.19 -1.95 1.21
C PRO A 236 -1.27 -1.54 1.00
N SER A 237 -2.09 -2.49 0.57
CA SER A 237 -3.55 -2.37 0.60
C SER A 237 -4.10 -2.38 2.03
N LEU A 238 -5.35 -1.92 2.21
CA LEU A 238 -6.03 -2.03 3.51
C LEU A 238 -6.14 -3.49 3.97
N ASN A 239 -6.34 -4.43 3.04
CA ASN A 239 -6.43 -5.86 3.35
C ASN A 239 -5.11 -6.43 3.89
N ALA A 240 -3.98 -6.00 3.34
CA ALA A 240 -2.66 -6.40 3.84
C ALA A 240 -2.37 -5.79 5.23
N ILE A 241 -2.75 -4.51 5.44
CA ILE A 241 -2.64 -3.85 6.75
C ILE A 241 -3.52 -4.58 7.79
N GLU A 242 -4.77 -4.87 7.43
CA GLU A 242 -5.67 -5.62 8.31
C GLU A 242 -5.12 -7.01 8.65
N ALA A 243 -4.54 -7.70 7.67
CA ALA A 243 -3.93 -9.01 7.87
C ALA A 243 -2.70 -8.93 8.81
N ALA A 244 -1.86 -7.89 8.66
CA ALA A 244 -0.72 -7.68 9.55
C ALA A 244 -1.15 -7.44 11.02
N ILE A 245 -2.26 -6.73 11.23
CA ILE A 245 -2.82 -6.44 12.57
C ILE A 245 -3.59 -7.65 13.14
N ASN A 246 -4.25 -8.43 12.28
CA ASN A 246 -5.15 -9.52 12.67
C ASN A 246 -4.82 -10.81 11.88
N PRO A 247 -3.65 -11.44 12.16
CA PRO A 247 -3.30 -12.70 11.50
C PRO A 247 -4.31 -13.79 11.85
N LYS A 248 -4.42 -14.79 10.99
CA LYS A 248 -5.11 -16.02 11.33
C LYS A 248 -4.33 -16.78 12.41
N ASN A 249 -5.02 -17.40 13.33
CA ASN A 249 -4.39 -18.20 14.36
C ASN A 249 -4.08 -19.61 13.83
N THR A 250 -2.84 -19.86 13.44
CA THR A 250 -2.33 -21.17 12.97
C THR A 250 -0.94 -21.43 13.53
N ASN A 251 -0.42 -22.65 13.36
CA ASN A 251 0.95 -23.00 13.68
C ASN A 251 1.87 -23.02 12.44
N ASN A 252 1.36 -22.57 11.29
CA ASN A 252 2.11 -22.65 10.03
C ASN A 252 3.38 -21.80 10.09
N LEU A 253 4.48 -22.36 9.62
CA LEU A 253 5.79 -21.72 9.48
C LEU A 253 6.25 -21.60 8.03
N TYR A 254 5.57 -22.28 7.10
CA TYR A 254 5.96 -22.36 5.68
C TYR A 254 4.75 -22.20 4.79
N PHE A 255 4.98 -21.63 3.61
CA PHE A 255 4.00 -21.61 2.53
C PHE A 255 4.69 -21.72 1.17
N ILE A 256 3.97 -22.17 0.17
CA ILE A 256 4.39 -22.20 -1.23
C ILE A 256 3.16 -21.97 -2.11
N SER A 257 3.32 -21.17 -3.16
CA SER A 257 2.28 -20.96 -4.17
C SER A 257 2.62 -21.70 -5.46
N ASP A 258 1.63 -22.31 -6.09
CA ASP A 258 1.78 -22.90 -7.41
C ASP A 258 1.63 -21.84 -8.53
N ASN A 259 1.93 -22.24 -9.77
CA ASN A 259 1.82 -21.36 -10.94
C ASN A 259 0.36 -21.02 -11.34
N GLU A 260 -0.64 -21.70 -10.77
CA GLU A 260 -2.06 -21.35 -10.86
C GLU A 260 -2.45 -20.32 -9.79
N GLY A 261 -1.53 -20.03 -8.85
CA GLY A 261 -1.67 -19.06 -7.77
C GLY A 261 -2.48 -19.57 -6.59
N LYS A 262 -2.49 -20.89 -6.37
CA LYS A 262 -3.00 -21.49 -5.14
C LYS A 262 -1.87 -21.60 -4.14
N THR A 263 -2.11 -21.11 -2.91
CA THR A 263 -1.14 -21.15 -1.80
C THR A 263 -1.42 -22.34 -0.87
N TYR A 264 -0.37 -22.98 -0.43
CA TYR A 264 -0.38 -24.12 0.49
C TYR A 264 0.46 -23.76 1.73
N PHE A 265 -0.03 -24.10 2.91
CA PHE A 265 0.56 -23.73 4.20
C PHE A 265 0.94 -24.95 5.01
N PHE A 266 2.07 -24.90 5.75
CA PHE A 266 2.62 -26.04 6.47
C PHE A 266 3.25 -25.62 7.80
N GLU A 267 3.22 -26.55 8.76
CA GLU A 267 3.90 -26.36 10.04
C GLU A 267 5.38 -26.73 9.97
N THR A 268 5.75 -27.68 9.11
CA THR A 268 7.13 -28.24 9.05
C THR A 268 7.81 -27.99 7.70
N ALA A 269 9.15 -27.88 7.77
CA ALA A 269 9.99 -27.79 6.56
C ALA A 269 9.85 -29.06 5.67
N LYS A 270 9.62 -30.23 6.29
CA LYS A 270 9.45 -31.47 5.55
C LYS A 270 8.18 -31.44 4.68
N GLU A 271 7.03 -31.08 5.24
CA GLU A 271 5.76 -30.97 4.51
C GLU A 271 5.88 -29.99 3.35
N HIS A 272 6.51 -28.82 3.60
CA HIS A 272 6.77 -27.82 2.57
C HIS A 272 7.64 -28.38 1.44
N ALA A 273 8.74 -29.10 1.78
CA ALA A 273 9.63 -29.71 0.78
C ALA A 273 8.93 -30.82 0.00
N ASP A 274 8.13 -31.66 0.65
CA ASP A 274 7.36 -32.72 0.02
C ASP A 274 6.36 -32.14 -0.98
N LYS A 275 5.64 -31.07 -0.59
CA LYS A 275 4.69 -30.37 -1.48
C LYS A 275 5.40 -29.68 -2.64
N LYS A 276 6.54 -29.07 -2.42
CA LYS A 276 7.35 -28.48 -3.48
C LYS A 276 7.73 -29.53 -4.54
N ASN A 277 8.20 -30.70 -4.10
CA ASN A 277 8.55 -31.81 -5.00
C ASN A 277 7.33 -32.33 -5.78
N GLU A 278 6.17 -32.44 -5.11
CA GLU A 278 4.90 -32.78 -5.75
C GLU A 278 4.54 -31.79 -6.88
N LEU A 279 4.61 -30.47 -6.58
CA LEU A 279 4.30 -29.42 -7.55
C LEU A 279 5.28 -29.41 -8.72
N ILE A 280 6.57 -29.65 -8.48
CA ILE A 280 7.59 -29.78 -9.54
C ILE A 280 7.26 -31.00 -10.44
N ALA A 281 6.97 -32.16 -9.85
CA ALA A 281 6.63 -33.35 -10.59
C ALA A 281 5.35 -33.21 -11.43
N ALA A 282 4.41 -32.39 -10.96
CA ALA A 282 3.17 -32.07 -11.66
C ALA A 282 3.30 -30.92 -12.70
N GLY A 283 4.48 -30.32 -12.88
CA GLY A 283 4.68 -29.14 -13.74
C GLY A 283 3.94 -27.88 -13.25
N LYS A 284 3.58 -27.83 -11.97
CA LYS A 284 2.84 -26.72 -11.36
C LYS A 284 3.73 -25.75 -10.56
N TRP A 285 5.02 -25.97 -10.56
CA TRP A 285 6.00 -25.09 -9.94
C TRP A 285 7.27 -25.10 -10.78
N GLU A 286 7.58 -23.97 -11.40
CA GLU A 286 8.81 -23.76 -12.16
C GLU A 286 9.79 -22.90 -11.34
N ARG A 287 11.08 -23.27 -11.44
CA ARG A 287 12.15 -22.51 -10.80
C ARG A 287 12.48 -21.26 -11.59
#